data_53ad3e9c570d3b28293392b4113d20f0
#
_entry.id   53ad3e9c570d3b28293392b4113d20f0
#
_cell.length_a   1.000
_cell.length_b   1.000
_cell.length_c   1.000
_cell.angle_alpha   90.00
_cell.angle_beta   90.00
_cell.angle_gamma   90.00
#
_symmetry.space_group_name_H-M   'P 1'
#
loop_
_entity.id
_entity.type
_entity.pdbx_description
1 polymer ?
#
loop_
_entity_poly.entity_id
_entity_poly.type
_entity_poly.pdbx_seq_one_letter_code
_entity_poly.pdbx_strand_id
1 'polypeptide(L)'
;MQAEAVTPKWTGHPLWLVGFRPFFPLAALAAALLPLVWMGVYSGKLPAPSLPMTVWHAHEMFYGFGLAVLGGFLLTATKNWVSVRGHYGRALQVLVAAWLAERLAVWFLGGSPAFLVLGNVFLVTLIALLMWTLIRYRDTDSYKDNFLFLIVLPLFLVAKALLLGGATFELGRDLTLGLFRMAFVVMLERTLPPFMKGAFQLTLPRIFVIDSAIKGLALALVFTPWLPTLLHSVLSLVLAGLLVTRFAYWSAHRTLPRLEIAVMYLGGLALTAELVISATSLKWVGALPVHLFSFGTMGLIIPAMMVRIAKGHTGRKVVFDRLDKLALGLMMVAFLARVVMPQVLPADYVRWLWVAACCWSACFALIAVRIMPLVLAPRVDGKEH
;
A
#
# COMPACT_ATOMS: atom_id res chain seq x y z
N MET A 1 -27.22 29.50 -12.91
CA MET A 1 -26.22 28.95 -13.82
C MET A 1 -24.88 29.60 -13.50
N GLN A 2 -24.07 28.98 -12.60
CA GLN A 2 -22.69 29.41 -12.42
C GLN A 2 -21.91 28.79 -13.61
N ALA A 3 -21.26 29.66 -14.39
CA ALA A 3 -20.38 29.23 -15.47
C ALA A 3 -19.30 28.31 -14.87
N GLU A 4 -19.26 27.05 -15.29
CA GLU A 4 -18.13 26.16 -15.03
C GLU A 4 -16.88 26.86 -15.55
N ALA A 5 -16.03 27.31 -14.63
CA ALA A 5 -14.72 27.82 -14.98
C ALA A 5 -13.96 26.72 -15.69
N VAL A 6 -13.82 26.82 -17.01
CA VAL A 6 -13.05 25.90 -17.84
C VAL A 6 -11.60 25.95 -17.34
N THR A 7 -11.23 25.01 -16.48
CA THR A 7 -9.84 24.91 -16.04
C THR A 7 -8.97 24.59 -17.26
N PRO A 8 -7.94 25.40 -17.54
CA PRO A 8 -7.10 25.19 -18.73
C PRO A 8 -6.49 23.78 -18.70
N LYS A 9 -6.47 23.12 -19.86
CA LYS A 9 -5.83 21.81 -20.01
C LYS A 9 -4.35 21.90 -19.65
N TRP A 10 -3.83 20.88 -18.97
CA TRP A 10 -2.42 20.76 -18.65
C TRP A 10 -1.60 20.58 -19.93
N THR A 11 -0.65 21.46 -20.18
CA THR A 11 0.24 21.44 -21.34
C THR A 11 1.63 20.87 -21.02
N GLY A 12 1.90 20.58 -19.74
CA GLY A 12 3.18 20.02 -19.30
C GLY A 12 3.27 18.49 -19.51
N HIS A 13 4.40 17.93 -19.08
CA HIS A 13 4.67 16.50 -19.24
C HIS A 13 3.62 15.61 -18.53
N PRO A 14 3.10 14.55 -19.18
CA PRO A 14 2.04 13.68 -18.63
C PRO A 14 2.32 13.07 -17.27
N LEU A 15 3.59 12.85 -16.92
CA LEU A 15 4.01 12.32 -15.62
C LEU A 15 3.44 13.13 -14.43
N TRP A 16 3.27 14.44 -14.60
CA TRP A 16 2.86 15.36 -13.54
C TRP A 16 1.35 15.65 -13.53
N LEU A 17 0.55 14.87 -14.23
CA LEU A 17 -0.90 15.09 -14.34
C LEU A 17 -1.67 14.65 -13.10
N VAL A 18 -1.28 13.54 -12.47
CA VAL A 18 -2.02 12.92 -11.35
C VAL A 18 -1.10 12.00 -10.54
N GLY A 19 -1.41 11.82 -9.26
CA GLY A 19 -0.51 11.22 -8.26
C GLY A 19 0.07 9.85 -8.60
N PHE A 20 -0.72 8.91 -9.16
CA PHE A 20 -0.21 7.58 -9.48
C PHE A 20 0.92 7.59 -10.52
N ARG A 21 0.93 8.57 -11.43
CA ARG A 21 1.90 8.61 -12.54
C ARG A 21 3.36 8.69 -12.06
N PRO A 22 3.77 9.62 -11.19
CA PRO A 22 5.12 9.63 -10.65
C PRO A 22 5.33 8.59 -9.55
N PHE A 23 4.34 8.36 -8.67
CA PHE A 23 4.56 7.57 -7.46
C PHE A 23 4.54 6.06 -7.69
N PHE A 24 3.77 5.53 -8.65
CA PHE A 24 3.78 4.08 -8.91
C PHE A 24 5.11 3.59 -9.49
N PRO A 25 5.71 4.25 -10.51
CA PRO A 25 7.06 3.87 -10.95
C PRO A 25 8.10 3.99 -9.84
N LEU A 26 8.09 5.08 -9.07
CA LEU A 26 9.03 5.27 -7.95
C LEU A 26 8.88 4.17 -6.89
N ALA A 27 7.64 3.86 -6.51
CA ALA A 27 7.36 2.78 -5.58
C ALA A 27 7.80 1.41 -6.13
N ALA A 28 7.55 1.13 -7.41
CA ALA A 28 7.97 -0.11 -8.04
C ALA A 28 9.50 -0.24 -8.09
N LEU A 29 10.23 0.83 -8.43
CA LEU A 29 11.69 0.86 -8.40
C LEU A 29 12.23 0.68 -6.98
N ALA A 30 11.67 1.37 -5.99
CA ALA A 30 12.03 1.19 -4.59
C ALA A 30 11.80 -0.27 -4.14
N ALA A 31 10.62 -0.83 -4.44
CA ALA A 31 10.29 -2.21 -4.10
C ALA A 31 11.20 -3.23 -4.82
N ALA A 32 11.68 -2.92 -6.03
CA ALA A 32 12.63 -3.76 -6.74
C ALA A 32 14.03 -3.72 -6.13
N LEU A 33 14.43 -2.60 -5.53
CA LEU A 33 15.80 -2.40 -5.02
C LEU A 33 15.93 -2.71 -3.52
N LEU A 34 15.00 -2.23 -2.70
CA LEU A 34 15.11 -2.24 -1.24
C LEU A 34 15.29 -3.64 -0.62
N PRO A 35 14.58 -4.72 -1.05
CA PRO A 35 14.80 -6.05 -0.51
C PRO A 35 16.17 -6.62 -0.84
N LEU A 36 16.74 -6.31 -2.01
CA LEU A 36 18.09 -6.74 -2.39
C LEU A 36 19.14 -5.98 -1.59
N VAL A 37 18.96 -4.66 -1.38
CA VAL A 37 19.82 -3.85 -0.52
C VAL A 37 19.76 -4.38 0.93
N TRP A 38 18.55 -4.67 1.44
CA TRP A 38 18.38 -5.31 2.74
C TRP A 38 19.18 -6.60 2.87
N MET A 39 19.06 -7.51 1.89
CA MET A 39 19.80 -8.76 1.89
C MET A 39 21.31 -8.56 1.77
N GLY A 40 21.76 -7.54 1.01
CA GLY A 40 23.15 -7.16 0.90
C GLY A 40 23.74 -6.69 2.22
N VAL A 41 23.01 -5.82 2.95
CA VAL A 41 23.41 -5.35 4.30
C VAL A 41 23.35 -6.50 5.31
N TYR A 42 22.26 -7.28 5.31
CA TYR A 42 22.08 -8.43 6.21
C TYR A 42 23.20 -9.49 6.07
N SER A 43 23.68 -9.68 4.84
CA SER A 43 24.78 -10.61 4.54
C SER A 43 26.17 -9.98 4.68
N GLY A 44 26.30 -8.75 5.16
CA GLY A 44 27.59 -8.04 5.30
C GLY A 44 28.28 -7.65 3.98
N LYS A 45 27.54 -7.71 2.84
CA LYS A 45 28.08 -7.37 1.51
C LYS A 45 27.95 -5.88 1.16
N LEU A 46 27.07 -5.17 1.85
CA LEU A 46 26.87 -3.73 1.70
C LEU A 46 27.05 -3.03 3.04
N PRO A 47 27.50 -1.75 3.05
CA PRO A 47 27.60 -0.96 4.26
C PRO A 47 26.23 -0.78 4.93
N ALA A 48 26.22 -0.70 6.26
CA ALA A 48 25.01 -0.44 7.02
C ALA A 48 24.53 1.01 6.81
N PRO A 49 23.23 1.27 6.80
CA PRO A 49 22.68 2.62 6.84
C PRO A 49 22.97 3.29 8.20
N SER A 50 22.77 4.60 8.28
CA SER A 50 22.94 5.37 9.53
C SER A 50 21.92 5.02 10.62
N LEU A 51 20.76 4.48 10.23
CA LEU A 51 19.78 3.95 11.19
C LEU A 51 20.04 2.46 11.49
N PRO A 52 19.59 1.95 12.66
CA PRO A 52 19.61 0.52 12.92
C PRO A 52 18.93 -0.25 11.78
N MET A 53 19.54 -1.36 11.36
CA MET A 53 19.17 -2.08 10.13
C MET A 53 17.68 -2.47 10.08
N THR A 54 17.10 -2.94 11.19
CA THR A 54 15.68 -3.30 11.29
C THR A 54 14.77 -2.08 11.18
N VAL A 55 15.16 -0.95 11.79
CA VAL A 55 14.43 0.33 11.72
C VAL A 55 14.46 0.85 10.29
N TRP A 56 15.64 0.85 9.64
CA TRP A 56 15.78 1.24 8.24
C TRP A 56 14.89 0.38 7.32
N HIS A 57 14.96 -0.93 7.47
CA HIS A 57 14.15 -1.85 6.66
C HIS A 57 12.65 -1.59 6.82
N ALA A 58 12.17 -1.52 8.05
CA ALA A 58 10.76 -1.26 8.32
C ALA A 58 10.33 0.12 7.76
N HIS A 59 11.16 1.15 7.97
CA HIS A 59 10.91 2.48 7.43
C HIS A 59 10.83 2.46 5.90
N GLU A 60 11.80 1.88 5.23
CA GLU A 60 11.82 1.87 3.76
C GLU A 60 10.69 1.05 3.15
N MET A 61 10.31 -0.07 3.76
CA MET A 61 9.20 -0.88 3.24
C MET A 61 7.84 -0.23 3.47
N PHE A 62 7.61 0.43 4.59
CA PHE A 62 6.32 1.08 4.87
C PHE A 62 6.27 2.52 4.37
N TYR A 63 7.25 3.37 4.70
CA TYR A 63 7.25 4.80 4.39
C TYR A 63 7.94 5.12 3.06
N GLY A 64 8.89 4.29 2.62
CA GLY A 64 9.47 4.39 1.29
C GLY A 64 8.56 3.83 0.21
N PHE A 65 8.33 2.53 0.22
CA PHE A 65 7.50 1.83 -0.76
C PHE A 65 6.00 2.00 -0.48
N GLY A 66 5.55 1.57 0.70
CA GLY A 66 4.11 1.50 1.02
C GLY A 66 3.40 2.85 0.92
N LEU A 67 3.97 3.93 1.49
CA LEU A 67 3.37 5.26 1.40
C LEU A 67 3.51 5.91 0.02
N ALA A 68 4.51 5.56 -0.79
CA ALA A 68 4.53 6.01 -2.18
C ALA A 68 3.36 5.42 -2.97
N VAL A 69 3.05 4.13 -2.76
CA VAL A 69 1.86 3.49 -3.36
C VAL A 69 0.57 4.13 -2.84
N LEU A 70 0.42 4.19 -1.52
CA LEU A 70 -0.79 4.72 -0.89
C LEU A 70 -1.01 6.20 -1.23
N GLY A 71 0.06 7.01 -1.16
CA GLY A 71 0.01 8.43 -1.52
C GLY A 71 -0.33 8.66 -2.98
N GLY A 72 0.34 7.94 -3.89
CA GLY A 72 0.02 8.00 -5.33
C GLY A 72 -1.41 7.59 -5.63
N PHE A 73 -1.91 6.55 -4.93
CA PHE A 73 -3.30 6.14 -5.02
C PHE A 73 -4.26 7.20 -4.46
N LEU A 74 -4.05 7.69 -3.24
CA LEU A 74 -4.93 8.67 -2.60
C LEU A 74 -4.97 9.99 -3.37
N LEU A 75 -3.83 10.52 -3.84
CA LEU A 75 -3.78 11.70 -4.70
C LEU A 75 -4.57 11.52 -6.01
N THR A 76 -4.73 10.28 -6.46
CA THR A 76 -5.51 9.95 -7.66
C THR A 76 -6.99 9.74 -7.35
N ALA A 77 -7.31 9.05 -6.26
CA ALA A 77 -8.65 8.65 -5.91
C ALA A 77 -9.47 9.80 -5.29
N THR A 78 -8.87 10.59 -4.40
CA THR A 78 -9.55 11.68 -3.68
C THR A 78 -10.16 12.70 -4.64
N LYS A 79 -9.45 13.05 -5.73
CA LYS A 79 -10.01 13.97 -6.73
C LYS A 79 -11.33 13.47 -7.34
N ASN A 80 -11.47 12.16 -7.54
CA ASN A 80 -12.69 11.55 -8.07
C ASN A 80 -13.79 11.48 -6.99
N TRP A 81 -13.40 11.27 -5.72
CA TRP A 81 -14.35 11.19 -4.62
C TRP A 81 -15.02 12.53 -4.35
N VAL A 82 -14.26 13.63 -4.46
CA VAL A 82 -14.78 15.00 -4.24
C VAL A 82 -14.98 15.79 -5.54
N SER A 83 -14.90 15.13 -6.71
CA SER A 83 -15.18 15.70 -8.04
C SER A 83 -14.37 16.96 -8.37
N VAL A 84 -13.05 16.95 -8.08
CA VAL A 84 -12.13 18.04 -8.39
C VAL A 84 -10.98 17.59 -9.29
N ARG A 85 -10.22 18.53 -9.84
CA ARG A 85 -9.07 18.21 -10.69
C ARG A 85 -7.96 17.46 -9.96
N GLY A 86 -7.77 17.69 -8.68
CA GLY A 86 -6.69 17.12 -7.87
C GLY A 86 -5.36 17.88 -8.00
N HIS A 87 -4.34 17.36 -7.33
CA HIS A 87 -3.00 17.97 -7.34
C HIS A 87 -2.20 17.51 -8.55
N TYR A 88 -1.54 18.45 -9.24
CA TYR A 88 -0.75 18.23 -10.45
C TYR A 88 0.45 19.18 -10.54
N GLY A 89 1.31 18.99 -11.54
CA GLY A 89 2.44 19.89 -11.83
C GLY A 89 3.42 20.02 -10.67
N ARG A 90 3.66 21.25 -10.23
CA ARG A 90 4.64 21.59 -9.18
C ARG A 90 4.39 20.85 -7.86
N ALA A 91 3.14 20.65 -7.47
CA ALA A 91 2.81 19.95 -6.24
C ALA A 91 3.35 18.50 -6.26
N LEU A 92 3.19 17.80 -7.39
CA LEU A 92 3.73 16.44 -7.55
C LEU A 92 5.27 16.43 -7.66
N GLN A 93 5.87 17.45 -8.29
CA GLN A 93 7.33 17.58 -8.38
C GLN A 93 7.95 17.78 -6.99
N VAL A 94 7.38 18.65 -6.16
CA VAL A 94 7.82 18.88 -4.77
C VAL A 94 7.68 17.60 -3.95
N LEU A 95 6.56 16.89 -4.06
CA LEU A 95 6.36 15.62 -3.36
C LEU A 95 7.39 14.56 -3.77
N VAL A 96 7.70 14.45 -5.07
CA VAL A 96 8.72 13.52 -5.57
C VAL A 96 10.11 13.90 -5.06
N ALA A 97 10.47 15.19 -5.13
CA ALA A 97 11.75 15.67 -4.61
C ALA A 97 11.89 15.41 -3.10
N ALA A 98 10.83 15.67 -2.33
CA ALA A 98 10.79 15.40 -0.90
C ALA A 98 10.92 13.89 -0.60
N TRP A 99 10.25 13.02 -1.37
CA TRP A 99 10.36 11.58 -1.23
C TRP A 99 11.79 11.08 -1.51
N LEU A 100 12.44 11.58 -2.57
CA LEU A 100 13.83 11.24 -2.89
C LEU A 100 14.80 11.72 -1.81
N ALA A 101 14.63 12.95 -1.33
CA ALA A 101 15.45 13.52 -0.26
C ALA A 101 15.33 12.70 1.03
N GLU A 102 14.13 12.21 1.35
CA GLU A 102 13.91 11.33 2.49
C GLU A 102 14.68 9.99 2.35
N ARG A 103 14.72 9.38 1.14
CA ARG A 103 15.49 8.13 0.93
C ARG A 103 16.98 8.34 1.23
N LEU A 104 17.54 9.45 0.76
CA LEU A 104 18.93 9.81 1.05
C LEU A 104 19.14 10.12 2.54
N ALA A 105 18.22 10.87 3.15
CA ALA A 105 18.32 11.23 4.56
C ALA A 105 18.26 10.00 5.48
N VAL A 106 17.40 9.03 5.19
CA VAL A 106 17.26 7.78 5.96
C VAL A 106 18.53 6.92 5.87
N TRP A 107 19.21 6.96 4.72
CA TRP A 107 20.46 6.18 4.56
C TRP A 107 21.66 6.86 5.21
N PHE A 108 21.81 8.18 5.05
CA PHE A 108 23.04 8.90 5.38
C PHE A 108 22.98 9.78 6.63
N LEU A 109 21.78 10.25 7.03
CA LEU A 109 21.62 11.33 8.02
C LEU A 109 20.88 10.91 9.29
N GLY A 110 20.66 9.61 9.51
CA GLY A 110 19.93 9.12 10.68
C GLY A 110 20.51 9.67 11.99
N GLY A 111 19.62 10.22 12.85
CA GLY A 111 20.01 10.84 14.11
C GLY A 111 20.48 12.30 14.02
N SER A 112 20.65 12.86 12.83
CA SER A 112 21.04 14.28 12.67
C SER A 112 19.82 15.23 12.70
N PRO A 113 19.99 16.53 13.04
CA PRO A 113 18.91 17.52 12.93
C PRO A 113 18.36 17.65 11.51
N ALA A 114 19.20 17.51 10.48
CA ALA A 114 18.77 17.55 9.08
C ALA A 114 17.80 16.41 8.75
N PHE A 115 17.97 15.23 9.37
CA PHE A 115 17.06 14.11 9.24
C PHE A 115 15.64 14.43 9.75
N LEU A 116 15.51 15.22 10.81
CA LEU A 116 14.19 15.61 11.33
C LEU A 116 13.36 16.38 10.29
N VAL A 117 14.01 17.17 9.45
CA VAL A 117 13.34 17.92 8.38
C VAL A 117 13.19 17.04 7.14
N LEU A 118 14.28 16.59 6.54
CA LEU A 118 14.29 15.85 5.28
C LEU A 118 13.55 14.52 5.37
N GLY A 119 13.60 13.87 6.53
CA GLY A 119 12.89 12.64 6.81
C GLY A 119 11.38 12.79 6.97
N ASN A 120 10.83 14.00 7.06
CA ASN A 120 9.39 14.19 7.31
C ASN A 120 8.68 15.04 6.25
N VAL A 121 9.40 15.83 5.43
CA VAL A 121 8.82 16.77 4.45
C VAL A 121 7.85 16.06 3.49
N PHE A 122 8.20 14.88 2.98
CA PHE A 122 7.32 14.12 2.10
C PHE A 122 5.98 13.80 2.76
N LEU A 123 6.03 13.15 3.93
CA LEU A 123 4.82 12.70 4.62
C LEU A 123 3.94 13.86 5.08
N VAL A 124 4.54 14.91 5.64
CA VAL A 124 3.83 16.12 6.08
C VAL A 124 3.14 16.79 4.88
N THR A 125 3.85 16.98 3.77
CA THR A 125 3.29 17.62 2.57
C THR A 125 2.18 16.77 1.96
N LEU A 126 2.37 15.45 1.88
CA LEU A 126 1.34 14.53 1.37
C LEU A 126 0.06 14.59 2.21
N ILE A 127 0.19 14.53 3.54
CA ILE A 127 -0.94 14.60 4.48
C ILE A 127 -1.64 15.96 4.35
N ALA A 128 -0.88 17.05 4.33
CA ALA A 128 -1.44 18.40 4.21
C ALA A 128 -2.28 18.57 2.94
N LEU A 129 -1.77 18.11 1.79
CA LEU A 129 -2.50 18.18 0.51
C LEU A 129 -3.77 17.31 0.51
N LEU A 130 -3.70 16.10 1.04
CA LEU A 130 -4.85 15.19 1.09
C LEU A 130 -5.91 15.69 2.06
N MET A 131 -5.52 16.12 3.26
CA MET A 131 -6.44 16.70 4.25
C MET A 131 -7.08 17.98 3.74
N TRP A 132 -6.29 18.88 3.14
CA TRP A 132 -6.81 20.08 2.48
C TRP A 132 -7.91 19.72 1.48
N THR A 133 -7.66 18.75 0.60
CA THR A 133 -8.63 18.33 -0.42
C THR A 133 -9.92 17.79 0.22
N LEU A 134 -9.79 16.87 1.18
CA LEU A 134 -10.95 16.24 1.83
C LEU A 134 -11.78 17.21 2.68
N ILE A 135 -11.13 18.17 3.36
CA ILE A 135 -11.82 19.16 4.19
C ILE A 135 -12.47 20.22 3.31
N ARG A 136 -11.74 20.77 2.33
CA ARG A 136 -12.19 21.89 1.49
C ARG A 136 -13.37 21.52 0.61
N TYR A 137 -13.42 20.27 0.14
CA TYR A 137 -14.43 19.77 -0.80
C TYR A 137 -15.35 18.70 -0.17
N ARG A 138 -15.55 18.78 1.14
CA ARG A 138 -16.36 17.80 1.89
C ARG A 138 -17.80 17.72 1.40
N ASP A 139 -18.39 18.84 0.97
CA ASP A 139 -19.79 18.91 0.53
C ASP A 139 -20.05 18.15 -0.78
N THR A 140 -19.01 17.97 -1.61
CA THR A 140 -19.08 17.22 -2.87
C THR A 140 -18.58 15.78 -2.74
N ASP A 141 -18.26 15.32 -1.52
CA ASP A 141 -17.69 14.01 -1.28
C ASP A 141 -18.73 12.89 -1.49
N SER A 142 -18.40 11.98 -2.39
CA SER A 142 -19.22 10.80 -2.71
C SER A 142 -19.20 9.74 -1.60
N TYR A 143 -18.26 9.82 -0.64
CA TYR A 143 -18.07 8.83 0.42
C TYR A 143 -18.09 9.48 1.80
N LYS A 144 -19.19 9.26 2.53
CA LYS A 144 -19.37 9.81 3.90
C LYS A 144 -18.26 9.36 4.87
N ASP A 145 -17.67 8.19 4.65
CA ASP A 145 -16.62 7.60 5.50
C ASP A 145 -15.20 8.07 5.15
N ASN A 146 -15.03 9.06 4.26
CA ASN A 146 -13.73 9.68 4.01
C ASN A 146 -13.18 10.43 5.24
N PHE A 147 -14.01 10.75 6.24
CA PHE A 147 -13.52 11.29 7.52
C PHE A 147 -12.50 10.37 8.22
N LEU A 148 -12.54 9.05 7.95
CA LEU A 148 -11.54 8.10 8.46
C LEU A 148 -10.13 8.46 8.04
N PHE A 149 -9.94 8.99 6.82
CA PHE A 149 -8.64 9.45 6.35
C PHE A 149 -8.13 10.68 7.10
N LEU A 150 -9.04 11.53 7.63
CA LEU A 150 -8.65 12.68 8.46
C LEU A 150 -8.06 12.24 9.81
N ILE A 151 -8.38 11.02 10.26
CA ILE A 151 -7.80 10.41 11.47
C ILE A 151 -6.54 9.61 11.12
N VAL A 152 -6.64 8.72 10.13
CA VAL A 152 -5.59 7.76 9.77
C VAL A 152 -4.34 8.47 9.22
N LEU A 153 -4.49 9.49 8.39
CA LEU A 153 -3.35 10.16 7.76
C LEU A 153 -2.41 10.85 8.76
N PRO A 154 -2.89 11.68 9.72
CA PRO A 154 -2.01 12.26 10.73
C PRO A 154 -1.33 11.21 11.63
N LEU A 155 -2.01 10.10 11.92
CA LEU A 155 -1.45 9.02 12.74
C LEU A 155 -0.22 8.37 12.08
N PHE A 156 -0.07 8.41 10.76
CA PHE A 156 1.17 7.96 10.11
C PHE A 156 2.40 8.78 10.54
N LEU A 157 2.26 10.07 10.87
CA LEU A 157 3.38 10.87 11.41
C LEU A 157 3.76 10.37 12.80
N VAL A 158 2.78 10.11 13.66
CA VAL A 158 3.00 9.57 15.00
C VAL A 158 3.66 8.18 14.92
N ALA A 159 3.10 7.30 14.08
CA ALA A 159 3.61 5.95 13.90
C ALA A 159 5.06 5.96 13.38
N LYS A 160 5.38 6.86 12.45
CA LYS A 160 6.74 7.04 11.93
C LYS A 160 7.70 7.52 13.00
N ALA A 161 7.32 8.53 13.78
CA ALA A 161 8.16 9.04 14.87
C ALA A 161 8.47 7.94 15.90
N LEU A 162 7.47 7.14 16.28
CA LEU A 162 7.65 6.01 17.18
C LEU A 162 8.52 4.91 16.55
N LEU A 163 8.34 4.59 15.27
CA LEU A 163 9.13 3.57 14.56
C LEU A 163 10.61 3.94 14.46
N LEU A 164 10.91 5.23 14.33
CA LEU A 164 12.29 5.73 14.27
C LEU A 164 12.94 5.84 15.66
N GLY A 165 12.15 5.80 16.72
CA GLY A 165 12.64 5.82 18.10
C GLY A 165 13.10 4.42 18.54
N GLY A 166 14.36 4.27 18.99
CA GLY A 166 14.92 2.97 19.35
C GLY A 166 14.07 2.22 20.39
N ALA A 167 13.67 2.87 21.49
CA ALA A 167 12.86 2.27 22.55
C ALA A 167 11.37 2.09 22.16
N THR A 168 10.89 2.81 21.15
CA THR A 168 9.49 2.82 20.72
C THR A 168 9.27 2.11 19.37
N PHE A 169 10.29 1.45 18.84
CA PHE A 169 10.27 0.79 17.53
C PHE A 169 9.08 -0.16 17.36
N GLU A 170 8.88 -1.07 18.31
CA GLU A 170 7.79 -2.06 18.26
C GLU A 170 6.43 -1.38 18.26
N LEU A 171 6.24 -0.37 19.10
CA LEU A 171 5.03 0.43 19.19
C LEU A 171 4.73 1.13 17.85
N GLY A 172 5.75 1.75 17.24
CA GLY A 172 5.64 2.43 15.94
C GLY A 172 5.37 1.46 14.80
N ARG A 173 5.99 0.28 14.82
CA ARG A 173 5.76 -0.80 13.84
C ARG A 173 4.31 -1.27 13.89
N ASP A 174 3.80 -1.57 15.06
CA ASP A 174 2.45 -2.13 15.24
C ASP A 174 1.38 -1.09 14.89
N LEU A 175 1.59 0.17 15.27
CA LEU A 175 0.74 1.27 14.85
C LEU A 175 0.74 1.44 13.32
N THR A 176 1.93 1.37 12.69
CA THR A 176 2.06 1.44 11.23
C THR A 176 1.32 0.30 10.55
N LEU A 177 1.45 -0.94 11.03
CA LEU A 177 0.71 -2.09 10.51
C LEU A 177 -0.80 -1.90 10.62
N GLY A 178 -1.29 -1.42 11.78
CA GLY A 178 -2.70 -1.13 11.99
C GLY A 178 -3.23 -0.09 11.01
N LEU A 179 -2.47 0.98 10.75
CA LEU A 179 -2.83 2.03 9.79
C LEU A 179 -2.90 1.50 8.35
N PHE A 180 -1.91 0.70 7.93
CA PHE A 180 -1.95 0.06 6.61
C PHE A 180 -3.09 -0.96 6.52
N ARG A 181 -3.34 -1.76 7.57
CA ARG A 181 -4.48 -2.69 7.63
C ARG A 181 -5.80 -1.95 7.42
N MET A 182 -6.01 -0.83 8.13
CA MET A 182 -7.18 0.03 7.94
C MET A 182 -7.30 0.55 6.50
N ALA A 183 -6.19 1.04 5.93
CA ALA A 183 -6.16 1.51 4.55
C ALA A 183 -6.56 0.39 3.56
N PHE A 184 -6.00 -0.82 3.69
CA PHE A 184 -6.33 -1.95 2.81
C PHE A 184 -7.78 -2.42 2.95
N VAL A 185 -8.34 -2.43 4.15
CA VAL A 185 -9.75 -2.77 4.39
C VAL A 185 -10.67 -1.82 3.63
N VAL A 186 -10.43 -0.50 3.75
CA VAL A 186 -11.21 0.53 3.03
C VAL A 186 -10.99 0.43 1.52
N MET A 187 -9.74 0.22 1.09
CA MET A 187 -9.39 0.15 -0.32
C MET A 187 -10.00 -1.06 -1.02
N LEU A 188 -9.97 -2.24 -0.41
CA LEU A 188 -10.61 -3.44 -0.96
C LEU A 188 -12.13 -3.26 -1.11
N GLU A 189 -12.78 -2.64 -0.12
CA GLU A 189 -14.21 -2.33 -0.17
C GLU A 189 -14.58 -1.42 -1.35
N ARG A 190 -13.69 -0.48 -1.71
CA ARG A 190 -13.93 0.48 -2.78
C ARG A 190 -13.52 0.00 -4.18
N THR A 191 -12.59 -0.95 -4.25
CA THR A 191 -11.99 -1.37 -5.52
C THR A 191 -12.49 -2.72 -6.04
N LEU A 192 -12.73 -3.70 -5.16
CA LEU A 192 -13.21 -5.02 -5.59
C LEU A 192 -14.59 -4.99 -6.25
N PRO A 193 -15.62 -4.29 -5.71
CA PRO A 193 -16.94 -4.29 -6.35
C PRO A 193 -16.93 -3.79 -7.81
N PRO A 194 -16.34 -2.63 -8.15
CA PRO A 194 -16.25 -2.21 -9.56
C PRO A 194 -15.41 -3.15 -10.42
N PHE A 195 -14.40 -3.83 -9.85
CA PHE A 195 -13.60 -4.79 -10.60
C PHE A 195 -14.38 -6.06 -10.91
N MET A 196 -15.17 -6.58 -9.97
CA MET A 196 -16.05 -7.72 -10.18
C MET A 196 -17.15 -7.38 -11.20
N LYS A 197 -17.74 -6.20 -11.12
CA LYS A 197 -18.71 -5.73 -12.11
C LYS A 197 -18.10 -5.65 -13.51
N GLY A 198 -16.92 -5.06 -13.65
CA GLY A 198 -16.25 -4.91 -14.95
C GLY A 198 -15.73 -6.22 -15.55
N ALA A 199 -15.28 -7.19 -14.74
CA ALA A 199 -14.68 -8.44 -15.22
C ALA A 199 -15.68 -9.59 -15.40
N PHE A 200 -16.70 -9.64 -14.53
CA PHE A 200 -17.64 -10.77 -14.45
C PHE A 200 -19.10 -10.37 -14.60
N GLN A 201 -19.41 -9.09 -14.81
CA GLN A 201 -20.76 -8.51 -14.80
C GLN A 201 -21.52 -8.80 -13.50
N LEU A 202 -20.79 -8.97 -12.40
CA LEU A 202 -21.30 -9.32 -11.09
C LEU A 202 -21.32 -8.09 -10.17
N THR A 203 -22.51 -7.69 -9.72
CA THR A 203 -22.66 -6.66 -8.70
C THR A 203 -22.56 -7.31 -7.31
N LEU A 204 -21.51 -6.95 -6.57
CA LEU A 204 -21.32 -7.45 -5.20
C LEU A 204 -22.30 -6.77 -4.23
N PRO A 205 -22.94 -7.52 -3.33
CA PRO A 205 -23.84 -6.94 -2.33
C PRO A 205 -23.04 -6.08 -1.32
N ARG A 206 -23.67 -5.00 -0.87
CA ARG A 206 -23.16 -4.10 0.18
C ARG A 206 -24.06 -4.23 1.40
N ILE A 207 -23.51 -4.71 2.49
CA ILE A 207 -24.21 -4.88 3.77
C ILE A 207 -23.69 -3.85 4.75
N PHE A 208 -24.40 -2.74 4.89
CA PHE A 208 -23.97 -1.56 5.64
C PHE A 208 -23.48 -1.88 7.05
N VAL A 209 -24.16 -2.75 7.78
CA VAL A 209 -23.78 -3.13 9.15
C VAL A 209 -22.44 -3.83 9.16
N ILE A 210 -22.23 -4.81 8.27
CA ILE A 210 -20.95 -5.56 8.17
C ILE A 210 -19.82 -4.62 7.73
N ASP A 211 -20.05 -3.82 6.69
CA ASP A 211 -19.03 -2.90 6.14
C ASP A 211 -18.63 -1.84 7.19
N SER A 212 -19.59 -1.35 7.99
CA SER A 212 -19.33 -0.38 9.07
C SER A 212 -18.61 -1.03 10.25
N ALA A 213 -19.03 -2.24 10.66
CA ALA A 213 -18.37 -2.99 11.74
C ALA A 213 -16.92 -3.33 11.38
N ILE A 214 -16.65 -3.76 10.15
CA ILE A 214 -15.29 -4.03 9.66
C ILE A 214 -14.42 -2.77 9.79
N LYS A 215 -14.90 -1.61 9.33
CA LYS A 215 -14.15 -0.35 9.42
C LYS A 215 -13.93 0.10 10.85
N GLY A 216 -14.95 0.00 11.71
CA GLY A 216 -14.85 0.34 13.13
C GLY A 216 -13.84 -0.54 13.88
N LEU A 217 -13.89 -1.86 13.67
CA LEU A 217 -12.94 -2.80 14.26
C LEU A 217 -11.52 -2.60 13.72
N ALA A 218 -11.37 -2.37 12.42
CA ALA A 218 -10.06 -2.08 11.83
C ALA A 218 -9.47 -0.79 12.41
N LEU A 219 -10.28 0.26 12.63
CA LEU A 219 -9.85 1.48 13.30
C LEU A 219 -9.48 1.25 14.77
N ALA A 220 -10.26 0.48 15.51
CA ALA A 220 -9.93 0.11 16.89
C ALA A 220 -8.60 -0.64 16.98
N LEU A 221 -8.34 -1.57 16.04
CA LEU A 221 -7.10 -2.33 15.95
C LEU A 221 -5.89 -1.51 15.43
N VAL A 222 -6.06 -0.27 15.00
CA VAL A 222 -4.92 0.66 14.82
C VAL A 222 -4.22 0.88 16.16
N PHE A 223 -4.96 0.92 17.25
CA PHE A 223 -4.47 1.15 18.60
C PHE A 223 -4.06 -0.14 19.34
N THR A 224 -3.81 -1.23 18.60
CA THR A 224 -3.34 -2.52 19.14
C THR A 224 -2.31 -2.40 20.26
N PRO A 225 -1.25 -1.55 20.16
CA PRO A 225 -0.23 -1.49 21.20
C PRO A 225 -0.74 -1.08 22.58
N TRP A 226 -1.89 -0.45 22.67
CA TRP A 226 -2.50 0.00 23.93
C TRP A 226 -3.68 -0.86 24.38
N LEU A 227 -4.07 -1.87 23.59
CA LEU A 227 -5.17 -2.76 23.95
C LEU A 227 -4.69 -3.89 24.88
N PRO A 228 -5.48 -4.26 25.91
CA PRO A 228 -5.24 -5.50 26.64
C PRO A 228 -5.19 -6.70 25.68
N THR A 229 -4.30 -7.65 25.93
CA THR A 229 -4.07 -8.82 25.03
C THR A 229 -5.36 -9.56 24.70
N LEU A 230 -6.22 -9.83 25.68
CA LEU A 230 -7.49 -10.50 25.46
C LEU A 230 -8.40 -9.69 24.52
N LEU A 231 -8.50 -8.37 24.73
CA LEU A 231 -9.34 -7.50 23.91
C LEU A 231 -8.80 -7.45 22.47
N HIS A 232 -7.48 -7.31 22.29
CA HIS A 232 -6.83 -7.39 20.97
C HIS A 232 -7.18 -8.71 20.26
N SER A 233 -7.04 -9.86 20.95
CA SER A 233 -7.33 -11.17 20.37
C SER A 233 -8.80 -11.28 19.96
N VAL A 234 -9.74 -10.87 20.82
CA VAL A 234 -11.17 -10.92 20.52
C VAL A 234 -11.51 -10.04 19.31
N LEU A 235 -11.06 -8.77 19.31
CA LEU A 235 -11.34 -7.85 18.20
C LEU A 235 -10.74 -8.35 16.88
N SER A 236 -9.53 -8.92 16.92
CA SER A 236 -8.88 -9.49 15.75
C SER A 236 -9.64 -10.68 15.18
N LEU A 237 -10.09 -11.61 16.02
CA LEU A 237 -10.88 -12.76 15.59
C LEU A 237 -12.27 -12.37 15.06
N VAL A 238 -12.93 -11.39 15.69
CA VAL A 238 -14.22 -10.87 15.22
C VAL A 238 -14.04 -10.20 13.85
N LEU A 239 -13.01 -9.36 13.68
CA LEU A 239 -12.71 -8.74 12.38
C LEU A 239 -12.40 -9.81 11.33
N ALA A 240 -11.59 -10.83 11.65
CA ALA A 240 -11.29 -11.94 10.75
C ALA A 240 -12.58 -12.66 10.32
N GLY A 241 -13.47 -12.99 11.23
CA GLY A 241 -14.76 -13.61 10.94
C GLY A 241 -15.65 -12.77 10.03
N LEU A 242 -15.72 -11.44 10.26
CA LEU A 242 -16.48 -10.53 9.40
C LEU A 242 -15.86 -10.42 7.99
N LEU A 243 -14.54 -10.44 7.88
CA LEU A 243 -13.85 -10.44 6.58
C LEU A 243 -14.11 -11.73 5.80
N VAL A 244 -14.05 -12.90 6.45
CA VAL A 244 -14.42 -14.20 5.84
C VAL A 244 -15.87 -14.16 5.36
N THR A 245 -16.79 -13.70 6.22
CA THR A 245 -18.20 -13.57 5.86
C THR A 245 -18.37 -12.67 4.64
N ARG A 246 -17.71 -11.51 4.62
CA ARG A 246 -17.75 -10.60 3.46
C ARG A 246 -17.23 -11.26 2.19
N PHE A 247 -16.10 -11.96 2.24
CA PHE A 247 -15.55 -12.65 1.08
C PHE A 247 -16.42 -13.83 0.60
N ALA A 248 -17.15 -14.49 1.49
CA ALA A 248 -18.08 -15.55 1.12
C ALA A 248 -19.20 -15.04 0.21
N TYR A 249 -19.88 -13.94 0.58
CA TYR A 249 -20.92 -13.38 -0.28
C TYR A 249 -20.38 -12.49 -1.42
N TRP A 250 -19.07 -12.15 -1.43
CA TRP A 250 -18.42 -11.47 -2.55
C TRP A 250 -17.96 -12.42 -3.67
N SER A 251 -18.38 -13.68 -3.66
CA SER A 251 -18.20 -14.65 -4.74
C SER A 251 -16.74 -14.84 -5.16
N ALA A 252 -15.82 -14.94 -4.20
CA ALA A 252 -14.38 -15.11 -4.42
C ALA A 252 -14.05 -16.27 -5.37
N HIS A 253 -14.81 -17.39 -5.33
CA HIS A 253 -14.64 -18.57 -6.17
C HIS A 253 -14.74 -18.27 -7.68
N ARG A 254 -15.46 -17.22 -8.08
CA ARG A 254 -15.61 -16.83 -9.50
C ARG A 254 -14.36 -16.13 -10.06
N THR A 255 -13.40 -15.79 -9.22
CA THR A 255 -12.21 -15.02 -9.65
C THR A 255 -11.10 -15.90 -10.22
N LEU A 256 -11.14 -17.22 -10.04
CA LEU A 256 -10.11 -18.17 -10.47
C LEU A 256 -9.64 -18.01 -11.93
N PRO A 257 -10.51 -17.70 -12.93
CA PRO A 257 -10.08 -17.48 -14.31
C PRO A 257 -9.33 -16.15 -14.52
N ARG A 258 -9.38 -15.24 -13.55
CA ARG A 258 -8.79 -13.90 -13.63
C ARG A 258 -7.79 -13.68 -12.50
N LEU A 259 -6.54 -14.13 -12.73
CA LEU A 259 -5.47 -14.09 -11.73
C LEU A 259 -5.33 -12.70 -11.08
N GLU A 260 -5.46 -11.63 -11.86
CA GLU A 260 -5.35 -10.24 -11.38
C GLU A 260 -6.42 -9.82 -10.37
N ILE A 261 -7.52 -10.55 -10.29
CA ILE A 261 -8.56 -10.34 -9.28
C ILE A 261 -8.44 -11.38 -8.18
N ALA A 262 -8.12 -12.63 -8.54
CA ALA A 262 -7.91 -13.70 -7.58
C ALA A 262 -6.82 -13.36 -6.54
N VAL A 263 -5.69 -12.78 -6.97
CA VAL A 263 -4.61 -12.34 -6.05
C VAL A 263 -5.06 -11.25 -5.07
N MET A 264 -6.04 -10.42 -5.42
CA MET A 264 -6.59 -9.43 -4.50
C MET A 264 -7.43 -10.09 -3.39
N TYR A 265 -8.20 -11.13 -3.74
CA TYR A 265 -8.91 -11.95 -2.75
C TYR A 265 -7.93 -12.75 -1.88
N LEU A 266 -6.88 -13.33 -2.46
CA LEU A 266 -5.82 -14.00 -1.72
C LEU A 266 -5.11 -13.03 -0.75
N GLY A 267 -4.86 -11.80 -1.17
CA GLY A 267 -4.32 -10.75 -0.30
C GLY A 267 -5.27 -10.37 0.84
N GLY A 268 -6.58 -10.36 0.58
CA GLY A 268 -7.60 -10.19 1.63
C GLY A 268 -7.67 -11.38 2.60
N LEU A 269 -7.50 -12.60 2.11
CA LEU A 269 -7.39 -13.78 2.96
C LEU A 269 -6.10 -13.79 3.78
N ALA A 270 -4.98 -13.29 3.22
CA ALA A 270 -3.73 -13.13 3.96
C ALA A 270 -3.87 -12.11 5.10
N LEU A 271 -4.62 -11.00 4.88
CA LEU A 271 -4.99 -10.07 5.95
C LEU A 271 -5.80 -10.78 7.06
N THR A 272 -6.75 -11.61 6.66
CA THR A 272 -7.57 -12.37 7.61
C THR A 272 -6.72 -13.37 8.42
N ALA A 273 -5.81 -14.08 7.73
CA ALA A 273 -4.88 -15.00 8.38
C ALA A 273 -3.91 -14.29 9.33
N GLU A 274 -3.43 -13.09 8.96
CA GLU A 274 -2.60 -12.25 9.83
C GLU A 274 -3.32 -11.89 11.13
N LEU A 275 -4.60 -11.50 11.06
CA LEU A 275 -5.41 -11.20 12.23
C LEU A 275 -5.58 -12.42 13.15
N VAL A 276 -5.81 -13.61 12.58
CA VAL A 276 -5.91 -14.86 13.34
C VAL A 276 -4.60 -15.19 14.03
N ILE A 277 -3.47 -15.11 13.31
CA ILE A 277 -2.14 -15.41 13.84
C ILE A 277 -1.75 -14.41 14.92
N SER A 278 -2.02 -13.13 14.72
CA SER A 278 -1.73 -12.07 15.69
C SER A 278 -2.58 -12.19 16.96
N ALA A 279 -3.76 -12.81 16.89
CA ALA A 279 -4.61 -13.09 18.04
C ALA A 279 -4.08 -14.25 18.92
N THR A 280 -3.09 -15.01 18.44
CA THR A 280 -2.52 -16.15 19.16
C THR A 280 -1.22 -15.75 19.85
N SER A 281 -0.90 -16.43 20.95
CA SER A 281 0.41 -16.32 21.64
C SER A 281 1.46 -17.28 21.08
N LEU A 282 1.23 -17.90 19.93
CA LEU A 282 2.13 -18.86 19.33
C LEU A 282 3.42 -18.19 18.84
N LYS A 283 4.54 -18.87 19.06
CA LYS A 283 5.85 -18.43 18.56
C LYS A 283 6.05 -18.93 17.14
N TRP A 284 6.42 -18.03 16.25
CA TRP A 284 6.67 -18.29 14.84
C TRP A 284 8.11 -17.98 14.48
N VAL A 285 8.62 -18.62 13.43
CA VAL A 285 9.96 -18.34 12.92
C VAL A 285 10.00 -16.96 12.25
N GLY A 286 10.90 -16.11 12.69
CA GLY A 286 11.01 -14.74 12.21
C GLY A 286 9.80 -13.86 12.62
N ALA A 287 9.57 -12.78 11.88
CA ALA A 287 8.46 -11.86 12.12
C ALA A 287 7.26 -12.25 11.23
N LEU A 288 6.69 -13.45 11.44
CA LEU A 288 5.64 -13.99 10.59
C LEU A 288 4.42 -13.08 10.43
N PRO A 289 3.78 -12.53 11.49
CA PRO A 289 2.59 -11.67 11.32
C PRO A 289 2.85 -10.47 10.42
N VAL A 290 3.98 -9.77 10.64
CA VAL A 290 4.39 -8.62 9.81
C VAL A 290 4.56 -9.00 8.35
N HIS A 291 5.20 -10.16 8.08
CA HIS A 291 5.48 -10.59 6.71
C HIS A 291 4.28 -11.26 6.04
N LEU A 292 3.36 -11.86 6.80
CA LEU A 292 2.09 -12.33 6.28
C LEU A 292 1.25 -11.14 5.78
N PHE A 293 1.26 -10.01 6.49
CA PHE A 293 0.63 -8.79 6.00
C PHE A 293 1.41 -8.18 4.81
N SER A 294 2.73 -7.99 4.92
CA SER A 294 3.50 -7.28 3.90
C SER A 294 3.64 -8.07 2.59
N PHE A 295 3.93 -9.38 2.63
CA PHE A 295 3.99 -10.21 1.41
C PHE A 295 2.61 -10.70 0.98
N GLY A 296 1.75 -11.10 1.93
CA GLY A 296 0.43 -11.62 1.63
C GLY A 296 -0.55 -10.51 1.22
N THR A 297 -0.75 -9.49 2.05
CA THR A 297 -1.72 -8.44 1.73
C THR A 297 -1.12 -7.41 0.78
N MET A 298 -0.07 -6.72 1.17
CA MET A 298 0.53 -5.68 0.32
C MET A 298 1.13 -6.28 -0.95
N GLY A 299 1.92 -7.35 -0.83
CA GLY A 299 2.64 -7.97 -1.94
C GLY A 299 1.72 -8.54 -3.01
N LEU A 300 0.59 -9.17 -2.66
CA LEU A 300 -0.34 -9.72 -3.65
C LEU A 300 -1.26 -8.64 -4.24
N ILE A 301 -1.70 -7.66 -3.45
CA ILE A 301 -2.67 -6.66 -3.91
C ILE A 301 -2.01 -5.55 -4.73
N ILE A 302 -0.89 -4.99 -4.26
CA ILE A 302 -0.27 -3.80 -4.85
C ILE A 302 0.14 -4.01 -6.32
N PRO A 303 0.86 -5.07 -6.72
CA PRO A 303 1.25 -5.27 -8.11
C PRO A 303 0.06 -5.32 -9.07
N ALA A 304 -1.00 -6.08 -8.70
CA ALA A 304 -2.22 -6.16 -9.50
C ALA A 304 -2.91 -4.79 -9.62
N MET A 305 -2.98 -4.03 -8.52
CA MET A 305 -3.56 -2.70 -8.50
C MET A 305 -2.76 -1.70 -9.34
N MET A 306 -1.43 -1.71 -9.26
CA MET A 306 -0.58 -0.79 -10.01
C MET A 306 -0.76 -0.95 -11.51
N VAL A 307 -0.73 -2.20 -12.02
CA VAL A 307 -0.97 -2.48 -13.46
C VAL A 307 -2.39 -2.08 -13.88
N ARG A 308 -3.38 -2.42 -13.05
CA ARG A 308 -4.78 -2.12 -13.33
C ARG A 308 -5.05 -0.61 -13.39
N ILE A 309 -4.58 0.13 -12.41
CA ILE A 309 -4.74 1.57 -12.31
C ILE A 309 -3.99 2.26 -13.45
N ALA A 310 -2.72 1.87 -13.72
CA ALA A 310 -1.93 2.44 -14.80
C ALA A 310 -2.62 2.26 -16.15
N LYS A 311 -3.12 1.07 -16.49
CA LYS A 311 -3.87 0.83 -17.72
C LYS A 311 -5.18 1.60 -17.77
N GLY A 312 -6.01 1.52 -16.73
CA GLY A 312 -7.33 2.17 -16.68
C GLY A 312 -7.25 3.71 -16.75
N HIS A 313 -6.39 4.31 -15.95
CA HIS A 313 -6.24 5.77 -15.92
C HIS A 313 -5.43 6.35 -17.09
N THR A 314 -4.88 5.51 -17.97
CA THR A 314 -4.27 5.94 -19.24
C THR A 314 -5.16 5.63 -20.45
N GLY A 315 -6.44 5.24 -20.22
CA GLY A 315 -7.44 5.00 -21.26
C GLY A 315 -7.30 3.64 -21.97
N ARG A 316 -6.47 2.74 -21.46
CA ARG A 316 -6.23 1.43 -22.05
C ARG A 316 -7.16 0.36 -21.48
N LYS A 317 -7.42 -0.69 -22.26
CA LYS A 317 -8.16 -1.87 -21.76
C LYS A 317 -7.37 -2.55 -20.65
N VAL A 318 -8.05 -2.86 -19.54
CA VAL A 318 -7.45 -3.56 -18.40
C VAL A 318 -7.42 -5.05 -18.68
N VAL A 319 -6.41 -5.48 -19.43
CA VAL A 319 -6.11 -6.89 -19.74
C VAL A 319 -4.70 -7.20 -19.29
N PHE A 320 -4.54 -8.27 -18.51
CA PHE A 320 -3.25 -8.75 -18.04
C PHE A 320 -2.65 -9.73 -19.03
N ASP A 321 -1.52 -9.37 -19.62
CA ASP A 321 -0.78 -10.22 -20.54
C ASP A 321 0.14 -11.23 -19.80
N ARG A 322 0.96 -11.97 -20.56
CA ARG A 322 1.85 -13.00 -19.98
C ARG A 322 2.87 -12.43 -18.99
N LEU A 323 3.42 -11.23 -19.26
CA LEU A 323 4.41 -10.60 -18.37
C LEU A 323 3.76 -10.06 -17.10
N ASP A 324 2.57 -9.46 -17.20
CA ASP A 324 1.80 -9.03 -16.02
C ASP A 324 1.50 -10.25 -15.11
N LYS A 325 1.08 -11.38 -15.70
CA LYS A 325 0.81 -12.63 -14.96
C LYS A 325 2.07 -13.24 -14.37
N LEU A 326 3.20 -13.19 -15.10
CA LEU A 326 4.50 -13.63 -14.58
C LEU A 326 4.90 -12.83 -13.34
N ALA A 327 4.73 -11.49 -13.36
CA ALA A 327 5.01 -10.66 -12.20
C ALA A 327 4.18 -11.08 -10.98
N LEU A 328 2.88 -11.35 -11.16
CA LEU A 328 2.02 -11.85 -10.09
C LEU A 328 2.44 -13.24 -9.60
N GLY A 329 2.84 -14.13 -10.51
CA GLY A 329 3.37 -15.46 -10.17
C GLY A 329 4.65 -15.38 -9.34
N LEU A 330 5.59 -14.50 -9.72
CA LEU A 330 6.81 -14.24 -8.93
C LEU A 330 6.47 -13.75 -7.52
N MET A 331 5.47 -12.89 -7.37
CA MET A 331 5.03 -12.44 -6.05
C MET A 331 4.42 -13.57 -5.21
N MET A 332 3.66 -14.49 -5.82
CA MET A 332 3.15 -15.67 -5.14
C MET A 332 4.30 -16.57 -4.64
N VAL A 333 5.35 -16.75 -5.45
CA VAL A 333 6.56 -17.48 -5.03
C VAL A 333 7.27 -16.73 -3.89
N ALA A 334 7.40 -15.41 -3.97
CA ALA A 334 7.99 -14.58 -2.91
C ALA A 334 7.20 -14.71 -1.59
N PHE A 335 5.88 -14.70 -1.65
CA PHE A 335 5.00 -14.92 -0.50
C PHE A 335 5.25 -16.30 0.14
N LEU A 336 5.23 -17.36 -0.64
CA LEU A 336 5.48 -18.73 -0.15
C LEU A 336 6.88 -18.84 0.47
N ALA A 337 7.90 -18.33 -0.22
CA ALA A 337 9.29 -18.36 0.27
C ALA A 337 9.49 -17.56 1.57
N ARG A 338 8.76 -16.46 1.77
CA ARG A 338 8.93 -15.63 2.98
C ARG A 338 8.06 -16.04 4.15
N VAL A 339 6.85 -16.51 3.88
CA VAL A 339 5.82 -16.76 4.89
C VAL A 339 5.75 -18.24 5.25
N VAL A 340 5.71 -19.13 4.26
CA VAL A 340 5.47 -20.56 4.48
C VAL A 340 6.77 -21.34 4.70
N MET A 341 7.74 -21.17 3.80
CA MET A 341 8.94 -22.01 3.80
C MET A 341 9.78 -21.90 5.08
N PRO A 342 9.94 -20.72 5.74
CA PRO A 342 10.65 -20.65 7.02
C PRO A 342 9.98 -21.43 8.15
N GLN A 343 8.68 -21.65 8.10
CA GLN A 343 7.95 -22.45 9.10
C GLN A 343 8.12 -23.96 8.88
N VAL A 344 8.27 -24.36 7.62
CA VAL A 344 8.38 -25.79 7.22
C VAL A 344 9.83 -26.24 7.24
N LEU A 345 10.77 -25.40 6.76
CA LEU A 345 12.20 -25.67 6.64
C LEU A 345 13.03 -24.55 7.29
N PRO A 346 12.99 -24.43 8.63
CA PRO A 346 13.65 -23.34 9.35
C PRO A 346 15.17 -23.36 9.24
N ALA A 347 15.79 -24.52 8.99
CA ALA A 347 17.24 -24.66 8.81
C ALA A 347 17.76 -23.84 7.61
N ASP A 348 16.95 -23.68 6.57
CA ASP A 348 17.29 -22.93 5.35
C ASP A 348 16.79 -21.47 5.39
N TYR A 349 16.56 -20.90 6.57
CA TYR A 349 15.92 -19.59 6.74
C TYR A 349 16.51 -18.50 5.84
N VAL A 350 17.83 -18.31 5.84
CA VAL A 350 18.52 -17.28 5.04
C VAL A 350 18.36 -17.51 3.54
N ARG A 351 18.33 -18.78 3.09
CA ARG A 351 18.08 -19.12 1.70
C ARG A 351 16.67 -18.70 1.26
N TRP A 352 15.68 -18.91 2.12
CA TRP A 352 14.30 -18.47 1.83
C TRP A 352 14.17 -16.96 1.82
N LEU A 353 14.92 -16.23 2.65
CA LEU A 353 14.98 -14.77 2.57
C LEU A 353 15.51 -14.29 1.21
N TRP A 354 16.58 -14.92 0.68
CA TRP A 354 17.12 -14.57 -0.64
C TRP A 354 16.12 -14.89 -1.76
N VAL A 355 15.49 -16.05 -1.75
CA VAL A 355 14.47 -16.43 -2.75
C VAL A 355 13.32 -15.42 -2.73
N ALA A 356 12.83 -15.09 -1.53
CA ALA A 356 11.76 -14.10 -1.37
C ALA A 356 12.16 -12.72 -1.89
N ALA A 357 13.36 -12.23 -1.54
CA ALA A 357 13.85 -10.93 -1.98
C ALA A 357 14.02 -10.88 -3.51
N CYS A 358 14.62 -11.91 -4.11
CA CYS A 358 14.82 -11.95 -5.57
C CYS A 358 13.48 -12.00 -6.32
N CYS A 359 12.54 -12.85 -5.88
CA CYS A 359 11.23 -12.96 -6.54
C CYS A 359 10.39 -11.68 -6.37
N TRP A 360 10.39 -11.06 -5.18
CA TRP A 360 9.76 -9.76 -4.93
C TRP A 360 10.35 -8.68 -5.84
N SER A 361 11.68 -8.57 -5.86
CA SER A 361 12.40 -7.58 -6.68
C SER A 361 12.14 -7.78 -8.18
N ALA A 362 12.15 -9.02 -8.67
CA ALA A 362 11.84 -9.34 -10.05
C ALA A 362 10.38 -8.98 -10.41
N CYS A 363 9.42 -9.25 -9.51
CA CYS A 363 8.03 -8.83 -9.68
C CYS A 363 7.94 -7.31 -9.91
N PHE A 364 8.49 -6.52 -8.99
CA PHE A 364 8.36 -5.06 -9.05
C PHE A 364 9.22 -4.44 -10.15
N ALA A 365 10.34 -5.05 -10.53
CA ALA A 365 11.12 -4.64 -11.72
C ALA A 365 10.30 -4.81 -13.00
N LEU A 366 9.62 -5.96 -13.17
CA LEU A 366 8.70 -6.18 -14.28
C LEU A 366 7.55 -5.16 -14.27
N ILE A 367 6.94 -4.90 -13.11
CA ILE A 367 5.88 -3.88 -12.97
C ILE A 367 6.41 -2.51 -13.38
N ALA A 368 7.60 -2.09 -12.91
CA ALA A 368 8.20 -0.81 -13.28
C ALA A 368 8.36 -0.67 -14.79
N VAL A 369 8.93 -1.68 -15.45
CA VAL A 369 9.11 -1.70 -16.91
C VAL A 369 7.76 -1.61 -17.63
N ARG A 370 6.72 -2.28 -17.12
CA ARG A 370 5.38 -2.32 -17.72
C ARG A 370 4.61 -1.01 -17.59
N ILE A 371 4.69 -0.36 -16.43
CA ILE A 371 3.91 0.87 -16.19
C ILE A 371 4.62 2.15 -16.65
N MET A 372 5.96 2.15 -16.71
CA MET A 372 6.74 3.34 -17.09
C MET A 372 6.28 3.97 -18.42
N PRO A 373 6.19 3.24 -19.54
CA PRO A 373 5.75 3.82 -20.81
C PRO A 373 4.30 4.33 -20.76
N LEU A 374 3.45 3.74 -19.90
CA LEU A 374 2.05 4.15 -19.77
C LEU A 374 1.92 5.51 -19.08
N VAL A 375 2.73 5.74 -18.04
CA VAL A 375 2.64 6.98 -17.22
C VAL A 375 3.36 8.16 -17.87
N LEU A 376 4.34 7.89 -18.75
CA LEU A 376 5.07 8.92 -19.49
C LEU A 376 4.28 9.41 -20.73
N ALA A 377 3.34 8.62 -21.24
CA ALA A 377 2.54 8.97 -22.41
C ALA A 377 1.19 9.62 -22.01
N PRO A 378 0.60 10.46 -22.88
CA PRO A 378 -0.78 10.91 -22.75
C PRO A 378 -1.77 9.76 -22.72
N ARG A 379 -3.01 10.03 -22.30
CA ARG A 379 -4.10 9.04 -22.40
C ARG A 379 -4.44 8.77 -23.88
N VAL A 380 -4.68 7.49 -24.17
CA VAL A 380 -5.00 7.07 -25.56
C VAL A 380 -6.41 7.43 -26.00
N ASP A 381 -7.31 7.78 -25.06
CA ASP A 381 -8.69 8.20 -25.32
C ASP A 381 -8.86 9.73 -25.45
N GLY A 382 -7.77 10.50 -25.45
CA GLY A 382 -7.77 11.95 -25.61
C GLY A 382 -8.26 12.75 -24.38
N LYS A 383 -8.65 12.07 -23.29
CA LYS A 383 -8.97 12.74 -22.03
C LYS A 383 -7.73 13.21 -21.32
N GLU A 384 -7.84 14.24 -20.49
CA GLU A 384 -6.69 14.77 -19.77
C GLU A 384 -6.18 13.75 -18.70
N HIS A 385 -7.09 13.22 -17.88
CA HIS A 385 -6.76 12.28 -16.80
C HIS A 385 -8.00 11.51 -16.29
#